data_53ab446cab955a49fe3f7c51d78b891e
#
_entry.id   53ab446cab955a49fe3f7c51d78b891e
#
_cell.length_a   1.000
_cell.length_b   1.000
_cell.length_c   1.000
_cell.angle_alpha   90.00
_cell.angle_beta   90.00
_cell.angle_gamma   90.00
#
_symmetry.space_group_name_H-M   'P 1'
#
loop_
_entity.id
_entity.type
_entity.pdbx_description
1 polymer ?
#
loop_
_entity_poly.entity_id
_entity_poly.type
_entity_poly.pdbx_seq_one_letter_code
_entity_poly.pdbx_strand_id
1 'polypeptide(L)'
;SKDTRPVTSMDPKTCGSCHPAQFNSMYKINEERIPRFSKKNSASVAPNPFFDRALGAHGFTKEHDLPRSHAFAALDQYLCDRAFGGRFEPKEGWMYLGQGDGAFRVWDVINDKYPEDNAQKPRRAGTAAAGNPVCWTCKSTDLMLDWAYLGEKHPEAKFSRQSNVVDVMRSINHAVNCNFCHDPHTAQPRVMRDALIDAMERKDGPNVYRDHAANPAKLTVKDAGVRGFTRKIATMDRADSRLMCAQCHVEYVCNPGQEAGTGKAIGMGSRLTNLFPWVNADDIEAYYDKVGYRDFKHPLTGAQLVKLQHPDAETYFGSKHDKAGATCASCHMPKVKKADGTTYTNHWATSPRHYIKETCLTCHTDKTEKQMNAAIDAMHGYYTGKLREAESRMNDMFNAFELAIAMNVPEEKLAEARKLHATAHINWEYWTAVNGAWFHNPDMAVRSLSKCADAALKATNLLRAAKKEVNQKK
;
A
#
# COMPACT_ATOMS: atom_id res chain seq x y z
N SER A 1 1.03 25.69 22.63
CA SER A 1 2.46 25.82 22.95
C SER A 1 3.25 24.95 22.01
N LYS A 2 4.28 25.49 21.37
CA LYS A 2 5.22 24.69 20.60
C LYS A 2 5.94 23.77 21.58
N ASP A 3 5.84 22.45 21.40
CA ASP A 3 6.67 21.52 22.16
C ASP A 3 8.10 21.63 21.59
N THR A 4 8.92 22.37 22.29
CA THR A 4 10.31 22.63 21.92
C THR A 4 11.27 21.60 22.49
N ARG A 5 10.76 20.57 23.18
CA ARG A 5 11.62 19.53 23.74
C ARG A 5 12.31 18.78 22.61
N PRO A 6 13.63 18.67 22.61
CA PRO A 6 14.31 17.91 21.59
C PRO A 6 13.86 16.44 21.65
N VAL A 7 13.58 15.85 20.50
CA VAL A 7 13.46 14.39 20.41
C VAL A 7 14.86 13.84 20.66
N THR A 8 15.11 13.45 21.89
CA THR A 8 16.45 13.10 22.36
C THR A 8 16.93 11.75 21.88
N SER A 9 16.03 10.86 21.45
CA SER A 9 16.41 9.59 20.86
C SER A 9 15.33 9.07 19.92
N MET A 10 15.75 8.68 18.74
CA MET A 10 14.96 7.90 17.79
C MET A 10 15.19 6.41 17.95
N ASP A 11 16.10 6.02 18.83
CA ASP A 11 16.39 4.62 19.11
C ASP A 11 15.18 3.99 19.84
N PRO A 12 14.52 3.02 19.22
CA PRO A 12 13.38 2.33 19.82
C PRO A 12 13.73 1.56 21.10
N LYS A 13 15.00 1.29 21.37
CA LYS A 13 15.46 0.73 22.65
C LYS A 13 15.10 1.64 23.83
N THR A 14 15.07 2.95 23.63
CA THR A 14 14.64 3.88 24.66
C THR A 14 13.21 3.59 25.13
N CYS A 15 12.31 3.33 24.22
CA CYS A 15 10.95 2.89 24.57
C CYS A 15 10.94 1.45 25.09
N GLY A 16 11.74 0.59 24.50
CA GLY A 16 11.89 -0.84 24.86
C GLY A 16 12.39 -1.07 26.28
N SER A 17 13.15 -0.14 26.86
CA SER A 17 13.60 -0.24 28.25
C SER A 17 12.45 -0.28 29.26
N CYS A 18 11.36 0.44 29.00
CA CYS A 18 10.15 0.44 29.84
C CYS A 18 9.01 -0.44 29.26
N HIS A 19 9.02 -0.69 27.97
CA HIS A 19 7.97 -1.46 27.24
C HIS A 19 8.57 -2.69 26.52
N PRO A 20 9.28 -3.60 27.22
CA PRO A 20 10.02 -4.68 26.56
C PRO A 20 9.11 -5.67 25.80
N ALA A 21 7.91 -5.94 26.28
CA ALA A 21 7.00 -6.86 25.61
C ALA A 21 6.52 -6.31 24.25
N GLN A 22 6.15 -5.03 24.19
CA GLN A 22 5.77 -4.35 22.96
C GLN A 22 6.94 -4.27 22.00
N PHE A 23 8.12 -3.87 22.48
CA PHE A 23 9.35 -3.80 21.71
C PHE A 23 9.69 -5.16 21.09
N ASN A 24 9.80 -6.21 21.89
CA ASN A 24 10.16 -7.54 21.40
C ASN A 24 9.13 -8.06 20.38
N SER A 25 7.84 -7.79 20.60
CA SER A 25 6.82 -8.20 19.63
C SER A 25 6.90 -7.44 18.31
N MET A 26 7.24 -6.15 18.32
CA MET A 26 7.40 -5.35 17.10
C MET A 26 8.58 -5.84 16.25
N TYR A 27 9.65 -6.28 16.88
CA TYR A 27 10.85 -6.78 16.19
C TYR A 27 10.83 -8.28 15.90
N LYS A 28 9.71 -8.95 16.17
CA LYS A 28 9.55 -10.36 15.80
C LYS A 28 9.49 -10.51 14.29
N ILE A 29 10.39 -11.34 13.76
CA ILE A 29 10.40 -11.71 12.34
C ILE A 29 9.36 -12.79 12.06
N ASN A 30 8.67 -12.68 10.95
CA ASN A 30 7.89 -13.77 10.40
C ASN A 30 8.84 -14.72 9.67
N GLU A 31 9.29 -15.76 10.36
CA GLU A 31 10.29 -16.70 9.87
C GLU A 31 9.84 -17.49 8.63
N GLU A 32 8.56 -17.73 8.46
CA GLU A 32 8.01 -18.38 7.26
C GLU A 32 8.34 -17.63 5.97
N ARG A 33 8.72 -16.35 6.08
CA ARG A 33 9.01 -15.47 4.96
C ARG A 33 10.50 -15.32 4.67
N ILE A 34 11.37 -15.72 5.59
CA ILE A 34 12.83 -15.61 5.45
C ILE A 34 13.34 -16.34 4.19
N PRO A 35 12.97 -17.59 3.91
CA PRO A 35 13.46 -18.30 2.74
C PRO A 35 13.13 -17.63 1.42
N ARG A 36 12.03 -16.89 1.38
CA ARG A 36 11.58 -16.17 0.19
C ARG A 36 12.45 -14.97 -0.12
N PHE A 37 12.87 -14.24 0.92
CA PHE A 37 13.74 -13.09 0.78
C PHE A 37 15.21 -13.47 0.62
N SER A 38 15.61 -14.67 1.01
CA SER A 38 16.98 -15.17 0.86
C SER A 38 17.28 -15.72 -0.53
N LYS A 39 16.27 -16.11 -1.26
CA LYS A 39 16.44 -16.52 -2.67
C LYS A 39 16.60 -15.26 -3.51
N LYS A 40 17.56 -15.30 -4.47
CA LYS A 40 17.55 -14.35 -5.57
C LYS A 40 16.12 -14.19 -5.98
N ASN A 41 15.65 -12.99 -5.90
CA ASN A 41 14.35 -12.67 -6.39
C ASN A 41 14.40 -12.76 -7.92
N SER A 42 14.44 -13.99 -8.41
CA SER A 42 13.98 -14.22 -9.76
C SER A 42 12.57 -13.70 -9.70
N ALA A 43 12.36 -12.55 -10.26
CA ALA A 43 11.11 -11.93 -10.43
C ALA A 43 10.05 -13.00 -10.54
N SER A 44 9.32 -13.16 -9.48
CA SER A 44 8.41 -14.25 -9.35
C SER A 44 7.45 -14.14 -10.50
N VAL A 45 7.35 -15.21 -11.23
CA VAL A 45 6.17 -15.43 -12.05
C VAL A 45 5.01 -15.27 -11.07
N ALA A 46 4.25 -14.22 -11.23
CA ALA A 46 3.07 -14.02 -10.42
C ALA A 46 2.30 -15.34 -10.44
N PRO A 47 1.89 -15.90 -9.30
CA PRO A 47 1.08 -17.15 -9.30
C PRO A 47 -0.23 -16.99 -10.09
N ASN A 48 -0.58 -15.75 -10.43
CA ASN A 48 -1.68 -15.41 -11.30
C ASN A 48 -1.16 -15.16 -12.73
N PRO A 49 -1.44 -16.03 -13.71
CA PRO A 49 -0.95 -15.88 -15.08
C PRO A 49 -1.48 -14.65 -15.80
N PHE A 50 -2.57 -14.05 -15.30
CA PHE A 50 -3.17 -12.84 -15.89
C PHE A 50 -2.61 -11.53 -15.33
N PHE A 51 -1.92 -11.59 -14.20
CA PHE A 51 -1.46 -10.40 -13.47
C PHE A 51 -0.49 -9.55 -14.30
N ASP A 52 0.54 -10.15 -14.85
CA ASP A 52 1.54 -9.44 -15.66
C ASP A 52 0.91 -8.88 -16.94
N ARG A 53 -0.02 -9.61 -17.54
CA ARG A 53 -0.74 -9.14 -18.73
C ARG A 53 -1.66 -7.96 -18.43
N ALA A 54 -2.37 -8.00 -17.32
CA ALA A 54 -3.28 -6.94 -16.90
C ALA A 54 -2.52 -5.64 -16.54
N LEU A 55 -1.37 -5.75 -15.87
CA LEU A 55 -0.52 -4.62 -15.51
C LEU A 55 0.46 -4.20 -16.61
N GLY A 56 0.56 -4.95 -17.70
CA GLY A 56 1.46 -4.64 -18.79
C GLY A 56 2.93 -4.54 -18.37
N ALA A 57 3.38 -5.39 -17.44
CA ALA A 57 4.70 -5.37 -16.83
C ALA A 57 5.04 -4.05 -16.12
N HIS A 58 4.04 -3.34 -15.62
CA HIS A 58 4.22 -2.14 -14.82
C HIS A 58 4.77 -2.47 -13.44
N GLY A 59 6.01 -2.56 -13.26
CA GLY A 59 6.90 -2.61 -12.10
C GLY A 59 6.44 -3.09 -10.71
N PHE A 60 5.23 -3.58 -10.55
CA PHE A 60 4.71 -4.06 -9.28
C PHE A 60 4.63 -5.59 -9.26
N THR A 61 5.23 -6.18 -8.24
CA THR A 61 5.26 -7.63 -8.06
C THR A 61 4.50 -8.03 -6.81
N LYS A 62 4.10 -9.30 -6.73
CA LYS A 62 3.38 -9.84 -5.57
C LYS A 62 4.20 -9.92 -4.28
N GLU A 63 5.48 -9.72 -4.34
CA GLU A 63 6.36 -9.88 -3.19
C GLU A 63 6.20 -8.76 -2.17
N HIS A 64 5.55 -7.67 -2.56
CA HIS A 64 5.15 -6.62 -1.65
C HIS A 64 4.19 -7.10 -0.53
N ASP A 65 3.48 -8.15 -0.76
CA ASP A 65 2.42 -8.60 0.14
C ASP A 65 2.92 -9.46 1.30
N LEU A 66 4.24 -9.63 1.41
CA LEU A 66 4.84 -10.55 2.38
C LEU A 66 5.96 -9.90 3.19
N PRO A 67 5.69 -8.81 3.92
CA PRO A 67 6.69 -8.17 4.78
C PRO A 67 7.03 -9.05 5.98
N ARG A 68 8.27 -8.96 6.47
CA ARG A 68 8.69 -9.65 7.68
C ARG A 68 8.00 -9.11 8.92
N SER A 69 7.98 -7.81 9.06
CA SER A 69 7.23 -7.01 10.02
C SER A 69 7.47 -5.52 9.75
N HIS A 70 6.77 -4.64 10.44
CA HIS A 70 6.92 -3.19 10.28
C HIS A 70 8.35 -2.71 10.55
N ALA A 71 9.03 -3.28 11.53
CA ALA A 71 10.42 -2.93 11.87
C ALA A 71 11.41 -3.25 10.74
N PHE A 72 11.04 -4.09 9.80
CA PHE A 72 11.85 -4.49 8.65
C PHE A 72 11.34 -3.93 7.31
N ALA A 73 10.34 -3.04 7.33
CA ALA A 73 9.71 -2.53 6.12
C ALA A 73 10.70 -1.86 5.15
N ALA A 74 11.72 -1.17 5.68
CA ALA A 74 12.75 -0.57 4.85
C ALA A 74 13.64 -1.63 4.19
N LEU A 75 14.02 -2.68 4.91
CA LEU A 75 14.78 -3.80 4.37
C LEU A 75 13.98 -4.55 3.32
N ASP A 76 12.71 -4.82 3.58
CA ASP A 76 11.81 -5.48 2.63
C ASP A 76 11.67 -4.68 1.33
N GLN A 77 11.63 -3.35 1.43
CA GLN A 77 11.60 -2.47 0.26
C GLN A 77 12.85 -2.61 -0.62
N TYR A 78 14.02 -2.84 -0.02
CA TYR A 78 15.24 -3.09 -0.78
C TYR A 78 15.26 -4.47 -1.44
N LEU A 79 14.77 -5.47 -0.75
CA LEU A 79 14.85 -6.84 -1.20
C LEU A 79 13.77 -7.18 -2.23
N CYS A 80 12.68 -6.42 -2.26
CA CYS A 80 11.64 -6.65 -3.25
C CYS A 80 12.02 -6.04 -4.61
N ASP A 81 11.47 -6.63 -5.65
CA ASP A 81 11.78 -6.28 -7.04
C ASP A 81 11.29 -4.89 -7.47
N ARG A 82 10.42 -4.29 -6.68
CA ARG A 82 9.68 -3.08 -7.04
C ARG A 82 10.48 -1.82 -7.03
N ALA A 83 11.19 -1.59 -5.93
CA ALA A 83 11.89 -0.33 -5.73
C ALA A 83 13.06 -0.19 -6.69
N PHE A 84 13.71 -1.30 -7.01
CA PHE A 84 14.98 -1.31 -7.73
C PHE A 84 15.08 -2.38 -8.81
N GLY A 85 13.96 -2.96 -9.21
CA GLY A 85 13.95 -4.00 -10.24
C GLY A 85 14.75 -5.23 -9.86
N GLY A 86 14.71 -5.63 -8.57
CA GLY A 86 15.41 -6.81 -8.06
C GLY A 86 16.94 -6.73 -8.18
N ARG A 87 17.50 -5.52 -8.18
CA ARG A 87 18.94 -5.30 -8.35
C ARG A 87 19.78 -5.70 -7.16
N PHE A 88 19.16 -5.77 -5.99
CA PHE A 88 19.85 -6.09 -4.76
C PHE A 88 19.70 -7.55 -4.42
N GLU A 89 20.82 -8.13 -4.00
CA GLU A 89 20.85 -9.49 -3.48
C GLU A 89 21.11 -9.42 -1.98
N PRO A 90 20.35 -10.17 -1.16
CA PRO A 90 20.63 -10.23 0.27
C PRO A 90 22.03 -10.77 0.51
N LYS A 91 22.76 -10.14 1.42
CA LYS A 91 23.95 -10.73 2.04
C LYS A 91 23.51 -11.79 3.03
N GLU A 92 24.33 -12.78 3.26
CA GLU A 92 24.08 -13.78 4.28
C GLU A 92 23.86 -13.12 5.65
N GLY A 93 22.78 -13.50 6.33
CA GLY A 93 22.45 -12.98 7.65
C GLY A 93 21.72 -11.62 7.70
N TRP A 94 21.51 -10.93 6.60
CA TRP A 94 20.84 -9.61 6.62
C TRP A 94 19.44 -9.63 7.21
N MET A 95 18.74 -10.70 7.04
CA MET A 95 17.37 -10.83 7.51
C MET A 95 17.22 -10.74 9.01
N TYR A 96 18.32 -10.85 9.71
CA TYR A 96 18.38 -10.75 11.18
C TYR A 96 18.88 -9.42 11.68
N LEU A 97 19.23 -8.50 10.78
CA LEU A 97 19.64 -7.16 11.18
C LEU A 97 18.47 -6.46 11.90
N GLY A 98 18.81 -5.82 13.00
CA GLY A 98 17.84 -5.15 13.86
C GLY A 98 17.18 -6.05 14.90
N GLN A 99 17.31 -7.37 14.83
CA GLN A 99 16.90 -8.25 15.92
C GLN A 99 17.76 -7.99 17.16
N GLY A 100 17.11 -7.70 18.26
CA GLY A 100 17.79 -7.38 19.52
C GLY A 100 18.32 -5.95 19.60
N ASP A 101 18.64 -5.32 18.49
CA ASP A 101 19.11 -3.94 18.46
C ASP A 101 18.00 -2.91 18.29
N GLY A 102 16.92 -3.28 17.64
CA GLY A 102 15.81 -2.37 17.39
C GLY A 102 16.10 -1.27 16.36
N ALA A 103 17.31 -1.22 15.82
CA ALA A 103 17.72 -0.28 14.80
C ALA A 103 18.66 -0.95 13.81
N PHE A 104 18.58 -0.56 12.56
CA PHE A 104 19.54 -0.91 11.52
C PHE A 104 19.62 0.21 10.50
N ARG A 105 20.77 0.32 9.87
CA ARG A 105 20.92 1.23 8.74
C ARG A 105 20.54 0.51 7.47
N VAL A 106 19.68 1.09 6.70
CA VAL A 106 19.29 0.52 5.42
C VAL A 106 20.49 0.37 4.49
N TRP A 107 21.46 1.30 4.58
CA TRP A 107 22.71 1.24 3.83
C TRP A 107 23.60 0.06 4.19
N ASP A 108 23.50 -0.47 5.39
CA ASP A 108 24.29 -1.62 5.84
C ASP A 108 23.91 -2.92 5.10
N VAL A 109 22.76 -2.96 4.44
CA VAL A 109 22.29 -4.12 3.67
C VAL A 109 22.55 -4.01 2.16
N ILE A 110 23.04 -2.89 1.68
CA ILE A 110 23.49 -2.70 0.30
C ILE A 110 24.99 -2.45 0.28
N ASN A 111 25.65 -2.83 -0.81
CA ASN A 111 27.07 -2.66 -0.87
C ASN A 111 27.48 -1.19 -1.06
N ASP A 112 28.69 -0.83 -0.65
CA ASP A 112 29.20 0.54 -0.70
C ASP A 112 29.35 1.09 -2.12
N LYS A 113 29.40 0.22 -3.10
CA LYS A 113 29.56 0.58 -4.52
C LYS A 113 28.21 0.82 -5.21
N TYR A 114 27.10 0.62 -4.53
CA TYR A 114 25.83 1.02 -5.07
C TYR A 114 25.73 2.57 -5.14
N PRO A 115 25.24 3.21 -6.20
CA PRO A 115 24.59 2.60 -7.37
C PRO A 115 25.57 2.18 -8.47
N GLU A 116 26.86 2.37 -8.32
CA GLU A 116 27.87 2.18 -9.38
C GLU A 116 27.82 0.76 -9.94
N ASP A 117 27.75 -0.23 -9.09
CA ASP A 117 27.69 -1.65 -9.46
C ASP A 117 26.41 -2.02 -10.17
N ASN A 118 25.32 -1.40 -9.80
CA ASN A 118 24.00 -1.76 -10.26
C ASN A 118 23.50 -0.85 -11.37
N ALA A 119 24.14 0.31 -11.53
CA ALA A 119 23.83 1.30 -12.56
C ALA A 119 22.32 1.66 -12.63
N GLN A 120 21.58 1.48 -11.53
CA GLN A 120 20.13 1.69 -11.41
C GLN A 120 19.32 1.04 -12.54
N LYS A 121 19.83 -0.02 -13.12
CA LYS A 121 19.15 -0.72 -14.20
C LYS A 121 18.19 -1.75 -13.61
N PRO A 122 16.91 -1.73 -13.97
CA PRO A 122 16.00 -2.80 -13.60
C PRO A 122 16.48 -4.13 -14.18
N ARG A 123 16.25 -5.23 -13.47
CA ARG A 123 16.54 -6.58 -13.97
C ARG A 123 15.69 -6.92 -15.19
N ARG A 124 14.50 -6.35 -15.25
CA ARG A 124 13.57 -6.48 -16.36
C ARG A 124 13.34 -5.12 -17.01
N ALA A 125 13.26 -5.09 -18.32
CA ALA A 125 12.83 -3.92 -19.04
C ALA A 125 11.40 -3.54 -18.59
N GLY A 126 11.17 -2.27 -18.32
CA GLY A 126 9.87 -1.75 -17.90
C GLY A 126 9.50 -1.96 -16.43
N THR A 127 10.31 -2.69 -15.65
CA THR A 127 10.09 -2.79 -14.20
C THR A 127 10.80 -1.67 -13.45
N ALA A 128 10.12 -1.18 -12.44
CA ALA A 128 10.56 -0.32 -11.33
C ALA A 128 11.79 0.57 -11.56
N ALA A 129 11.71 1.43 -12.54
CA ALA A 129 12.42 2.71 -12.44
C ALA A 129 11.85 3.58 -11.30
N ALA A 130 10.89 3.05 -10.56
CA ALA A 130 9.93 3.80 -9.76
C ALA A 130 10.25 3.88 -8.26
N GLY A 131 11.40 3.50 -7.81
CA GLY A 131 11.82 3.85 -6.46
C GLY A 131 12.01 5.36 -6.38
N ASN A 132 11.12 6.04 -5.64
CA ASN A 132 11.21 7.47 -5.43
C ASN A 132 11.07 7.79 -3.94
N PRO A 133 11.40 9.01 -3.50
CA PRO A 133 11.39 9.37 -2.07
C PRO A 133 10.05 9.12 -1.38
N VAL A 134 8.93 9.29 -2.09
CA VAL A 134 7.59 9.12 -1.51
C VAL A 134 7.34 7.67 -1.09
N CYS A 135 7.86 6.69 -1.82
CA CYS A 135 7.74 5.27 -1.46
C CYS A 135 8.31 4.97 -0.06
N TRP A 136 9.31 5.74 0.37
CA TRP A 136 10.02 5.53 1.63
C TRP A 136 9.33 6.17 2.84
N THR A 137 8.39 7.08 2.62
CA THR A 137 7.66 7.75 3.71
C THR A 137 6.84 6.81 4.59
N CYS A 138 6.46 5.64 4.05
CA CYS A 138 5.79 4.57 4.78
C CYS A 138 6.75 3.47 5.29
N LYS A 139 8.06 3.65 5.16
CA LYS A 139 9.07 2.62 5.49
C LYS A 139 10.04 3.07 6.59
N SER A 140 10.11 4.37 6.87
CA SER A 140 11.10 4.92 7.79
C SER A 140 10.53 6.07 8.60
N THR A 141 10.74 5.97 9.92
CA THR A 141 10.44 7.08 10.85
C THR A 141 11.39 8.24 10.62
N ASP A 142 12.67 7.97 10.34
CA ASP A 142 13.67 9.01 10.07
C ASP A 142 13.27 9.89 8.90
N LEU A 143 12.88 9.26 7.79
CA LEU A 143 12.47 10.03 6.62
C LEU A 143 11.28 10.95 6.94
N MET A 144 10.29 10.44 7.68
CA MET A 144 9.14 11.26 8.05
C MET A 144 9.50 12.45 8.93
N LEU A 145 10.57 12.35 9.71
CA LEU A 145 11.06 13.46 10.53
C LEU A 145 11.90 14.46 9.75
N ASP A 146 12.56 14.01 8.68
CA ASP A 146 13.37 14.85 7.77
C ASP A 146 12.56 15.39 6.57
N TRP A 147 11.27 15.10 6.53
CA TRP A 147 10.35 15.37 5.43
C TRP A 147 9.45 16.58 5.73
N ALA A 148 9.55 17.64 4.95
CA ALA A 148 8.64 18.78 5.06
C ALA A 148 7.20 18.37 4.74
N TYR A 149 6.25 19.16 5.23
CA TYR A 149 4.83 18.88 5.02
C TYR A 149 4.51 18.73 3.53
N LEU A 150 3.85 17.65 3.20
CA LEU A 150 3.51 17.22 1.84
C LEU A 150 4.71 17.01 0.91
N GLY A 151 5.92 16.89 1.46
CA GLY A 151 7.14 16.72 0.68
C GLY A 151 7.50 17.92 -0.18
N GLU A 152 7.02 19.10 0.15
CA GLU A 152 7.42 20.34 -0.51
C GLU A 152 8.89 20.66 -0.20
N LYS A 153 9.55 21.40 -1.09
CA LYS A 153 10.90 21.91 -0.80
C LYS A 153 10.84 22.91 0.37
N HIS A 154 11.68 22.69 1.35
CA HIS A 154 11.81 23.56 2.50
C HIS A 154 13.30 23.70 2.87
N PRO A 155 13.79 24.90 3.18
CA PRO A 155 15.23 25.11 3.47
C PRO A 155 15.78 24.25 4.59
N GLU A 156 14.97 24.01 5.62
CA GLU A 156 15.35 23.24 6.81
C GLU A 156 15.04 21.75 6.71
N ALA A 157 14.26 21.33 5.72
CA ALA A 157 13.93 19.91 5.53
C ALA A 157 15.01 19.24 4.68
N LYS A 158 15.49 18.10 5.15
CA LYS A 158 16.53 17.36 4.45
C LYS A 158 16.04 16.77 3.13
N PHE A 159 14.79 16.36 3.07
CA PHE A 159 14.20 15.66 1.93
C PHE A 159 12.87 16.24 1.49
N SER A 160 12.61 16.09 0.19
CA SER A 160 11.36 16.45 -0.49
C SER A 160 10.96 15.37 -1.48
N ARG A 161 9.82 15.54 -2.15
CA ARG A 161 9.38 14.66 -3.25
C ARG A 161 10.39 14.57 -4.40
N GLN A 162 11.23 15.57 -4.57
CA GLN A 162 12.23 15.67 -5.64
C GLN A 162 13.65 15.25 -5.22
N SER A 163 13.82 14.76 -3.99
CA SER A 163 15.12 14.29 -3.53
C SER A 163 15.58 13.04 -4.29
N ASN A 164 16.89 12.87 -4.38
CA ASN A 164 17.45 11.64 -4.92
C ASN A 164 17.14 10.47 -3.98
N VAL A 165 16.59 9.39 -4.50
CA VAL A 165 16.18 8.24 -3.69
C VAL A 165 17.38 7.57 -3.02
N VAL A 166 18.54 7.55 -3.64
CA VAL A 166 19.76 6.95 -3.05
C VAL A 166 20.22 7.73 -1.82
N ASP A 167 20.14 9.06 -1.88
CA ASP A 167 20.50 9.90 -0.72
C ASP A 167 19.51 9.73 0.43
N VAL A 168 18.23 9.59 0.11
CA VAL A 168 17.19 9.22 1.09
C VAL A 168 17.54 7.90 1.76
N MET A 169 17.84 6.87 0.96
CA MET A 169 18.15 5.53 1.46
C MET A 169 19.37 5.53 2.37
N ARG A 170 20.44 6.20 1.97
CA ARG A 170 21.69 6.30 2.74
C ARG A 170 21.52 6.97 4.10
N SER A 171 20.52 7.81 4.24
CA SER A 171 20.28 8.57 5.46
C SER A 171 19.36 7.88 6.47
N ILE A 172 18.70 6.80 6.08
CA ILE A 172 17.80 6.06 6.96
C ILE A 172 18.60 5.22 7.96
N ASN A 173 18.41 5.50 9.24
CA ASN A 173 18.98 4.73 10.34
C ASN A 173 17.92 3.84 11.02
N HIS A 174 16.64 4.25 10.96
CA HIS A 174 15.56 3.53 11.60
C HIS A 174 14.41 3.32 10.61
N ALA A 175 13.95 2.09 10.50
CA ALA A 175 12.69 1.76 9.84
C ALA A 175 11.50 2.33 10.64
N VAL A 176 10.28 1.88 10.35
CA VAL A 176 9.11 2.22 11.17
C VAL A 176 9.33 1.72 12.59
N ASN A 177 9.16 2.61 13.56
CA ASN A 177 9.32 2.31 14.98
C ASN A 177 8.24 3.01 15.82
N CYS A 178 8.36 2.92 17.16
CA CYS A 178 7.37 3.46 18.10
C CYS A 178 7.01 4.92 17.81
N ASN A 179 8.00 5.73 17.47
CA ASN A 179 7.84 7.17 17.24
C ASN A 179 7.01 7.51 15.98
N PHE A 180 6.77 6.55 15.10
CA PHE A 180 5.90 6.77 13.95
C PHE A 180 4.43 6.92 14.37
N CYS A 181 4.00 6.12 15.34
CA CYS A 181 2.61 6.04 15.79
C CYS A 181 2.35 6.68 17.14
N HIS A 182 3.40 6.92 17.94
CA HIS A 182 3.29 7.48 19.27
C HIS A 182 4.13 8.76 19.41
N ASP A 183 3.59 9.73 20.11
CA ASP A 183 4.36 10.90 20.52
C ASP A 183 5.44 10.49 21.52
N PRO A 184 6.72 10.84 21.29
CA PRO A 184 7.83 10.37 22.11
C PRO A 184 7.83 10.93 23.54
N HIS A 185 7.06 11.99 23.80
CA HIS A 185 7.02 12.64 25.12
C HIS A 185 5.82 12.24 25.94
N THR A 186 4.68 11.97 25.30
CA THR A 186 3.41 11.68 25.96
C THR A 186 2.94 10.26 25.74
N ALA A 187 3.57 9.54 24.82
CA ALA A 187 3.14 8.23 24.29
C ALA A 187 1.74 8.24 23.65
N GLN A 188 1.12 9.39 23.49
CA GLN A 188 -0.18 9.50 22.84
C GLN A 188 -0.10 9.01 21.38
N PRO A 189 -1.12 8.27 20.92
CA PRO A 189 -1.25 7.95 19.50
C PRO A 189 -1.31 9.21 18.65
N ARG A 190 -0.55 9.21 17.54
CA ARG A 190 -0.49 10.33 16.61
C ARG A 190 -0.50 9.89 15.16
N VAL A 191 -0.84 10.82 14.30
CA VAL A 191 -0.69 10.71 12.86
C VAL A 191 0.35 11.75 12.43
N MET A 192 1.44 11.28 11.84
CA MET A 192 2.49 12.15 11.30
C MET A 192 2.61 12.07 9.77
N ARG A 193 1.89 11.15 9.13
CA ARG A 193 1.85 11.06 7.67
C ARG A 193 1.07 12.24 7.11
N ASP A 194 1.80 13.14 6.47
CA ASP A 194 1.32 14.41 5.94
C ASP A 194 0.15 14.27 4.95
N ALA A 195 0.25 13.31 4.02
CA ALA A 195 -0.80 13.08 3.04
C ALA A 195 -2.11 12.56 3.67
N LEU A 196 -2.03 11.83 4.80
CA LEU A 196 -3.23 11.44 5.54
C LEU A 196 -3.85 12.65 6.26
N ILE A 197 -3.01 13.50 6.88
CA ILE A 197 -3.49 14.72 7.54
C ILE A 197 -4.19 15.62 6.51
N ASP A 198 -3.56 15.84 5.36
CA ASP A 198 -4.15 16.59 4.24
C ASP A 198 -5.50 15.99 3.79
N ALA A 199 -5.55 14.66 3.63
CA ALA A 199 -6.77 13.97 3.25
C ALA A 199 -7.90 14.14 4.28
N MET A 200 -7.56 14.12 5.57
CA MET A 200 -8.50 14.32 6.66
C MET A 200 -8.98 15.78 6.78
N GLU A 201 -8.14 16.75 6.47
CA GLU A 201 -8.47 18.19 6.52
C GLU A 201 -9.27 18.67 5.30
N ARG A 202 -9.29 17.92 4.20
CA ARG A 202 -10.04 18.28 2.99
C ARG A 202 -11.53 18.38 3.29
N LYS A 203 -12.11 19.55 3.02
CA LYS A 203 -13.53 19.84 3.23
C LYS A 203 -14.36 19.53 1.99
N ASP A 204 -13.74 19.58 0.83
CA ASP A 204 -14.40 19.47 -0.47
C ASP A 204 -14.26 18.06 -1.02
N GLY A 205 -15.35 17.34 -1.07
CA GLY A 205 -15.41 15.99 -1.62
C GLY A 205 -15.53 14.86 -0.58
N PRO A 206 -15.53 13.63 -1.04
CA PRO A 206 -15.68 12.46 -0.18
C PRO A 206 -14.48 12.32 0.77
N ASN A 207 -14.76 11.80 1.95
CA ASN A 207 -13.76 11.44 2.95
C ASN A 207 -14.22 10.14 3.61
N VAL A 208 -13.62 9.04 3.21
CA VAL A 208 -14.09 7.70 3.57
C VAL A 208 -14.18 7.47 5.09
N TYR A 209 -13.28 8.07 5.86
CA TYR A 209 -13.30 7.95 7.32
C TYR A 209 -14.46 8.73 7.93
N ARG A 210 -14.64 10.00 7.55
CA ARG A 210 -15.75 10.82 8.03
C ARG A 210 -17.11 10.23 7.64
N ASP A 211 -17.19 9.73 6.40
CA ASP A 211 -18.46 9.38 5.77
C ASP A 211 -18.89 7.94 6.07
N HIS A 212 -17.94 7.03 6.37
CA HIS A 212 -18.22 5.60 6.50
C HIS A 212 -17.72 4.95 7.79
N ALA A 213 -16.68 5.49 8.47
CA ALA A 213 -16.18 4.85 9.67
C ALA A 213 -17.19 4.87 10.82
N ALA A 214 -17.37 3.75 11.47
CA ALA A 214 -18.19 3.68 12.67
C ALA A 214 -17.50 4.46 13.80
N ASN A 215 -18.23 5.39 14.41
CA ASN A 215 -17.75 6.19 15.55
C ASN A 215 -16.31 6.75 15.32
N PRO A 216 -16.10 7.68 14.40
CA PRO A 216 -14.79 8.21 14.08
C PRO A 216 -14.18 9.02 15.24
N ALA A 217 -12.86 8.87 15.47
CA ALA A 217 -12.12 9.71 16.41
C ALA A 217 -11.98 11.13 15.84
N LYS A 218 -11.91 12.12 16.72
CA LYS A 218 -11.65 13.51 16.35
C LYS A 218 -10.15 13.76 16.29
N LEU A 219 -9.71 14.37 15.21
CA LEU A 219 -8.33 14.78 15.04
C LEU A 219 -8.14 16.23 15.47
N THR A 220 -7.03 16.47 16.16
CA THR A 220 -6.50 17.80 16.41
C THR A 220 -5.18 17.93 15.69
N VAL A 221 -5.16 18.74 14.64
CA VAL A 221 -3.95 19.03 13.87
C VAL A 221 -3.22 20.20 14.50
N LYS A 222 -1.93 20.05 14.73
CA LYS A 222 -1.07 21.08 15.32
C LYS A 222 0.19 21.25 14.50
N ASP A 223 0.65 22.47 14.42
CA ASP A 223 2.00 22.75 13.97
C ASP A 223 2.99 22.36 15.06
N ALA A 224 3.88 21.46 14.74
CA ALA A 224 4.90 20.95 15.64
C ALA A 224 6.30 21.27 15.08
N GLY A 225 7.20 21.70 15.95
CA GLY A 225 8.62 21.80 15.61
C GLY A 225 9.24 20.40 15.55
N VAL A 226 9.80 20.07 14.41
CA VAL A 226 10.47 18.78 14.20
C VAL A 226 11.79 19.05 13.48
N ARG A 227 12.91 18.71 14.09
CA ARG A 227 14.27 18.84 13.51
C ARG A 227 14.55 20.19 12.85
N GLY A 228 14.12 21.28 13.51
CA GLY A 228 14.41 22.65 13.07
C GLY A 228 13.36 23.31 12.19
N PHE A 229 12.34 22.60 11.72
CA PHE A 229 11.27 23.20 10.95
C PHE A 229 9.88 22.79 11.47
N THR A 230 8.88 23.56 11.07
CA THR A 230 7.49 23.33 11.47
C THR A 230 6.79 22.39 10.48
N ARG A 231 6.10 21.41 11.02
CA ARG A 231 5.22 20.53 10.24
C ARG A 231 3.95 20.21 10.98
N LYS A 232 2.92 19.82 10.25
CA LYS A 232 1.68 19.35 10.86
C LYS A 232 1.85 17.95 11.44
N ILE A 233 1.33 17.76 12.65
CA ILE A 233 1.14 16.46 13.30
C ILE A 233 -0.29 16.44 13.86
N ALA A 234 -0.99 15.34 13.72
CA ALA A 234 -2.32 15.18 14.28
C ALA A 234 -2.30 14.25 15.50
N THR A 235 -3.02 14.64 16.54
CA THR A 235 -3.35 13.80 17.70
C THR A 235 -4.82 13.46 17.67
N MET A 236 -5.19 12.39 18.35
CA MET A 236 -6.56 11.88 18.41
C MET A 236 -7.13 12.05 19.80
N ASP A 237 -8.43 12.36 19.92
CA ASP A 237 -9.15 12.43 21.22
C ASP A 237 -9.20 11.07 21.92
N ARG A 238 -9.14 9.99 21.15
CA ARG A 238 -8.97 8.62 21.62
C ARG A 238 -8.14 7.84 20.61
N ALA A 239 -7.47 6.79 21.05
CA ALA A 239 -6.71 5.92 20.17
C ALA A 239 -7.63 5.26 19.13
N ASP A 240 -7.37 5.51 17.85
CA ASP A 240 -8.04 4.84 16.75
C ASP A 240 -6.98 4.22 15.81
N SER A 241 -6.81 2.91 15.94
CA SER A 241 -5.81 2.20 15.12
C SER A 241 -6.13 2.23 13.62
N ARG A 242 -7.38 2.48 13.23
CA ARG A 242 -7.75 2.63 11.81
C ARG A 242 -6.99 3.79 11.17
N LEU A 243 -6.88 4.94 11.86
CA LEU A 243 -6.08 6.08 11.39
C LEU A 243 -4.57 5.87 11.57
N MET A 244 -4.16 5.20 12.65
CA MET A 244 -2.74 4.90 12.86
C MET A 244 -2.20 3.98 11.75
N CYS A 245 -2.96 2.97 11.35
CA CYS A 245 -2.60 2.05 10.25
C CYS A 245 -2.72 2.71 8.88
N ALA A 246 -3.73 3.56 8.69
CA ALA A 246 -3.97 4.29 7.45
C ALA A 246 -2.84 5.27 7.08
N GLN A 247 -1.89 5.52 7.96
CA GLN A 247 -0.69 6.28 7.60
C GLN A 247 0.11 5.62 6.45
N CYS A 248 -0.02 4.29 6.31
CA CYS A 248 0.67 3.49 5.31
C CYS A 248 -0.26 2.53 4.56
N HIS A 249 -1.28 1.96 5.24
CA HIS A 249 -2.26 1.03 4.67
C HIS A 249 -3.41 1.79 4.01
N VAL A 250 -3.13 2.39 2.86
CA VAL A 250 -3.98 3.37 2.20
C VAL A 250 -3.66 3.43 0.71
N GLU A 251 -4.60 3.85 -0.11
CA GLU A 251 -4.30 4.22 -1.49
C GLU A 251 -3.53 5.54 -1.55
N TYR A 252 -2.47 5.58 -2.33
CA TYR A 252 -1.68 6.79 -2.51
C TYR A 252 -1.02 6.88 -3.87
N VAL A 253 -0.98 8.09 -4.40
CA VAL A 253 -0.21 8.41 -5.59
C VAL A 253 1.22 8.70 -5.19
N CYS A 254 2.18 7.95 -5.71
CA CYS A 254 3.62 8.17 -5.47
C CYS A 254 4.42 8.31 -6.77
N ASN A 255 3.89 7.89 -7.90
CA ASN A 255 4.56 8.01 -9.18
C ASN A 255 4.34 9.39 -9.83
N PRO A 256 5.25 9.86 -10.69
CA PRO A 256 4.99 11.06 -11.47
C PRO A 256 3.82 10.88 -12.44
N GLY A 257 3.61 9.72 -13.04
CA GLY A 257 2.47 9.43 -13.90
C GLY A 257 2.31 10.37 -15.09
N GLN A 258 1.08 10.49 -15.57
CA GLN A 258 0.71 11.33 -16.71
C GLN A 258 -0.70 11.93 -16.54
N GLU A 259 -0.95 13.04 -17.22
CA GLU A 259 -2.28 13.65 -17.30
C GLU A 259 -3.23 12.75 -18.09
N ALA A 260 -4.44 12.55 -17.58
CA ALA A 260 -5.48 11.82 -18.29
C ALA A 260 -5.85 12.51 -19.61
N GLY A 261 -6.02 11.73 -20.67
CA GLY A 261 -6.37 12.20 -22.00
C GLY A 261 -5.18 12.70 -22.81
N THR A 262 -4.35 13.60 -22.28
CA THR A 262 -3.20 14.16 -23.01
C THR A 262 -1.98 13.24 -22.99
N GLY A 263 -1.82 12.44 -21.92
CA GLY A 263 -0.61 11.64 -21.70
C GLY A 263 0.64 12.45 -21.35
N LYS A 264 0.51 13.74 -21.09
CA LYS A 264 1.62 14.60 -20.69
C LYS A 264 2.16 14.17 -19.35
N ALA A 265 3.48 14.02 -19.24
CA ALA A 265 4.14 13.61 -18.00
C ALA A 265 3.90 14.62 -16.86
N ILE A 266 3.58 14.09 -15.68
CA ILE A 266 3.49 14.82 -14.42
C ILE A 266 4.82 14.61 -13.69
N GLY A 267 5.54 15.67 -13.34
CA GLY A 267 6.82 15.55 -12.62
C GLY A 267 6.66 15.28 -11.12
N MET A 268 7.72 14.80 -10.48
CA MET A 268 7.77 14.60 -9.02
C MET A 268 7.55 15.88 -8.19
N GLY A 269 7.67 17.06 -8.80
CA GLY A 269 7.29 18.34 -8.16
C GLY A 269 5.79 18.54 -7.99
N SER A 270 4.96 17.81 -8.71
CA SER A 270 3.50 17.92 -8.58
C SER A 270 3.01 17.42 -7.23
N ARG A 271 2.05 18.16 -6.64
CA ARG A 271 1.39 17.75 -5.39
C ARG A 271 0.70 16.38 -5.51
N LEU A 272 0.29 16.00 -6.71
CA LEU A 272 -0.32 14.69 -6.95
C LEU A 272 0.61 13.52 -6.57
N THR A 273 1.92 13.69 -6.63
CA THR A 273 2.88 12.63 -6.30
C THR A 273 3.01 12.31 -4.80
N ASN A 274 2.21 12.91 -3.95
CA ASN A 274 2.06 12.57 -2.53
C ASN A 274 0.59 12.80 -2.11
N LEU A 275 -0.34 12.25 -2.86
CA LEU A 275 -1.77 12.40 -2.67
C LEU A 275 -2.38 11.10 -2.16
N PHE A 276 -3.19 11.20 -1.11
CA PHE A 276 -4.11 10.14 -0.70
C PHE A 276 -5.49 10.45 -1.27
N PRO A 277 -6.04 9.61 -2.17
CA PRO A 277 -7.42 9.74 -2.64
C PRO A 277 -8.42 9.75 -1.50
N TRP A 278 -8.29 8.86 -0.55
CA TRP A 278 -9.08 8.74 0.66
C TRP A 278 -10.57 8.52 0.38
N VAL A 279 -10.82 7.61 -0.56
CA VAL A 279 -12.15 7.18 -1.02
C VAL A 279 -12.19 5.65 -1.12
N ASN A 280 -13.38 5.08 -1.04
CA ASN A 280 -13.56 3.63 -1.17
C ASN A 280 -13.58 3.15 -2.64
N ALA A 281 -13.76 1.85 -2.85
CA ALA A 281 -13.75 1.25 -4.18
C ALA A 281 -14.90 1.75 -5.09
N ASP A 282 -16.02 2.18 -4.54
CA ASP A 282 -17.15 2.65 -5.34
C ASP A 282 -16.85 4.03 -5.97
N ASP A 283 -16.01 4.86 -5.31
CA ASP A 283 -15.70 6.23 -5.69
C ASP A 283 -14.33 6.41 -6.35
N ILE A 284 -13.43 5.41 -6.30
CA ILE A 284 -12.03 5.55 -6.70
C ILE A 284 -11.86 5.93 -8.18
N GLU A 285 -12.67 5.37 -9.08
CA GLU A 285 -12.63 5.65 -10.50
C GLU A 285 -12.98 7.13 -10.76
N ALA A 286 -14.10 7.59 -10.21
CA ALA A 286 -14.55 8.97 -10.34
C ALA A 286 -13.57 9.97 -9.73
N TYR A 287 -12.92 9.59 -8.63
CA TYR A 287 -11.88 10.42 -8.02
C TYR A 287 -10.68 10.62 -8.94
N TYR A 288 -10.14 9.54 -9.50
CA TYR A 288 -8.99 9.63 -10.42
C TYR A 288 -9.34 10.35 -11.73
N ASP A 289 -10.58 10.22 -12.21
CA ASP A 289 -11.07 11.01 -13.35
C ASP A 289 -11.11 12.50 -13.02
N LYS A 290 -11.61 12.86 -11.83
CA LYS A 290 -11.67 14.25 -11.36
C LYS A 290 -10.29 14.89 -11.23
N VAL A 291 -9.29 14.17 -10.69
CA VAL A 291 -7.93 14.71 -10.55
C VAL A 291 -7.11 14.63 -11.82
N GLY A 292 -7.60 13.92 -12.84
CA GLY A 292 -6.97 13.84 -14.15
C GLY A 292 -5.62 13.12 -14.17
N TYR A 293 -5.43 12.13 -13.28
CA TYR A 293 -4.17 11.41 -13.12
C TYR A 293 -4.26 9.98 -13.66
N ARG A 294 -3.19 9.53 -14.32
CA ARG A 294 -2.97 8.13 -14.72
C ARG A 294 -1.51 7.74 -14.47
N ASP A 295 -1.28 6.50 -14.07
CA ASP A 295 0.08 5.99 -13.83
C ASP A 295 0.81 5.60 -15.10
N PHE A 296 0.11 4.94 -16.02
CA PHE A 296 0.75 4.36 -17.21
C PHE A 296 -0.23 4.15 -18.36
N LYS A 297 0.36 3.89 -19.53
CA LYS A 297 -0.38 3.45 -20.72
C LYS A 297 -0.16 1.96 -20.92
N HIS A 298 -1.23 1.19 -20.99
CA HIS A 298 -1.15 -0.25 -21.17
C HIS A 298 -0.54 -0.58 -22.55
N PRO A 299 0.52 -1.41 -22.61
CA PRO A 299 1.30 -1.59 -23.85
C PRO A 299 0.51 -2.26 -24.97
N LEU A 300 -0.44 -3.16 -24.63
CA LEU A 300 -1.26 -3.86 -25.62
C LEU A 300 -2.45 -3.01 -26.08
N THR A 301 -3.24 -2.52 -25.14
CA THR A 301 -4.53 -1.88 -25.48
C THR A 301 -4.41 -0.38 -25.73
N GLY A 302 -3.36 0.26 -25.22
CA GLY A 302 -3.18 1.70 -25.24
C GLY A 302 -4.07 2.46 -24.25
N ALA A 303 -4.80 1.78 -23.37
CA ALA A 303 -5.59 2.42 -22.32
C ALA A 303 -4.70 3.11 -21.30
N GLN A 304 -5.08 4.31 -20.87
CA GLN A 304 -4.44 5.02 -19.77
C GLN A 304 -5.02 4.54 -18.44
N LEU A 305 -4.19 3.96 -17.60
CA LEU A 305 -4.58 3.23 -16.40
C LEU A 305 -3.98 3.85 -15.14
N VAL A 306 -4.63 3.58 -14.02
CA VAL A 306 -4.14 3.88 -12.68
C VAL A 306 -3.53 2.60 -12.10
N LYS A 307 -2.46 2.73 -11.32
CA LYS A 307 -1.89 1.67 -10.48
C LYS A 307 -2.22 1.95 -9.04
N LEU A 308 -3.05 1.10 -8.45
CA LEU A 308 -3.41 1.21 -7.04
C LEU A 308 -2.34 0.58 -6.14
N GLN A 309 -2.25 1.10 -4.91
CA GLN A 309 -1.28 0.62 -3.93
C GLN A 309 -1.90 -0.45 -3.01
N HIS A 310 -2.40 -0.07 -1.85
CA HIS A 310 -3.03 -1.00 -0.92
C HIS A 310 -4.08 -0.28 -0.05
N PRO A 311 -5.28 -0.02 -0.60
CA PRO A 311 -6.35 0.73 0.05
C PRO A 311 -7.04 -0.04 1.18
N ASP A 312 -6.26 -0.53 2.15
CA ASP A 312 -6.76 -1.40 3.21
C ASP A 312 -7.71 -0.66 4.17
N ALA A 313 -7.36 0.57 4.55
CA ALA A 313 -8.19 1.38 5.45
C ALA A 313 -9.50 1.78 4.79
N GLU A 314 -9.45 2.24 3.55
CA GLU A 314 -10.63 2.65 2.77
C GLU A 314 -11.58 1.48 2.54
N THR A 315 -11.04 0.28 2.37
CA THR A 315 -11.83 -0.95 2.23
C THR A 315 -12.53 -1.32 3.53
N TYR A 316 -11.84 -1.10 4.66
CA TYR A 316 -12.34 -1.52 5.97
C TYR A 316 -13.49 -0.66 6.47
N PHE A 317 -13.48 0.65 6.23
CA PHE A 317 -14.53 1.56 6.72
C PHE A 317 -15.90 1.19 6.17
N GLY A 318 -16.88 1.16 7.07
CA GLY A 318 -18.25 0.74 6.77
C GLY A 318 -18.46 -0.77 6.64
N SER A 319 -17.43 -1.59 6.85
CA SER A 319 -17.55 -3.05 6.89
C SER A 319 -18.38 -3.53 8.09
N LYS A 320 -18.73 -4.81 8.10
CA LYS A 320 -19.46 -5.41 9.23
C LYS A 320 -18.67 -5.33 10.53
N HIS A 321 -17.37 -5.58 10.50
CA HIS A 321 -16.50 -5.50 11.67
C HIS A 321 -16.30 -4.05 12.14
N ASP A 322 -16.15 -3.10 11.22
CA ASP A 322 -16.09 -1.68 11.56
C ASP A 322 -17.38 -1.22 12.26
N LYS A 323 -18.54 -1.57 11.72
CA LYS A 323 -19.87 -1.28 12.31
C LYS A 323 -20.06 -1.95 13.68
N ALA A 324 -19.43 -3.08 13.91
CA ALA A 324 -19.41 -3.76 15.20
C ALA A 324 -18.40 -3.15 16.20
N GLY A 325 -17.66 -2.10 15.80
CA GLY A 325 -16.70 -1.39 16.65
C GLY A 325 -15.30 -2.01 16.70
N ALA A 326 -15.04 -3.05 15.91
CA ALA A 326 -13.69 -3.58 15.77
C ALA A 326 -12.79 -2.60 15.00
N THR A 327 -11.52 -2.56 15.34
CA THR A 327 -10.51 -1.73 14.67
C THR A 327 -9.39 -2.61 14.13
N CYS A 328 -8.45 -2.05 13.38
CA CYS A 328 -7.31 -2.82 12.87
C CYS A 328 -6.57 -3.54 14.01
N ALA A 329 -6.33 -2.85 15.12
CA ALA A 329 -5.65 -3.43 16.28
C ALA A 329 -6.45 -4.56 16.94
N SER A 330 -7.78 -4.55 16.86
CA SER A 330 -8.62 -5.60 17.44
C SER A 330 -8.30 -6.98 16.87
N CYS A 331 -7.87 -7.02 15.61
CA CYS A 331 -7.55 -8.24 14.88
C CYS A 331 -6.04 -8.46 14.74
N HIS A 332 -5.27 -7.40 14.45
CA HIS A 332 -3.85 -7.50 14.10
C HIS A 332 -2.89 -7.24 15.27
N MET A 333 -3.37 -6.67 16.37
CA MET A 333 -2.57 -6.33 17.56
C MET A 333 -3.26 -6.81 18.85
N PRO A 334 -3.40 -8.13 19.02
CA PRO A 334 -4.16 -8.69 20.14
C PRO A 334 -3.54 -8.32 21.50
N LYS A 335 -4.41 -8.31 22.52
CA LYS A 335 -3.96 -8.28 23.91
C LYS A 335 -3.51 -9.67 24.32
N VAL A 336 -2.23 -9.82 24.59
CA VAL A 336 -1.60 -11.09 24.97
C VAL A 336 -1.25 -11.08 26.45
N LYS A 337 -1.50 -12.19 27.14
CA LYS A 337 -1.19 -12.37 28.55
C LYS A 337 0.28 -12.72 28.74
N LYS A 338 0.95 -12.02 29.64
CA LYS A 338 2.32 -12.32 30.06
C LYS A 338 2.33 -13.41 31.14
N ALA A 339 3.51 -13.95 31.45
CA ALA A 339 3.68 -14.95 32.50
C ALA A 339 3.28 -14.45 33.89
N ASP A 340 3.43 -13.14 34.15
CA ASP A 340 3.01 -12.48 35.39
C ASP A 340 1.48 -12.23 35.48
N GLY A 341 0.73 -12.66 34.48
CA GLY A 341 -0.72 -12.48 34.40
C GLY A 341 -1.16 -11.13 33.83
N THR A 342 -0.30 -10.14 33.71
CA THR A 342 -0.61 -8.87 33.08
C THR A 342 -0.75 -9.01 31.55
N THR A 343 -1.43 -8.06 30.90
CA THR A 343 -1.62 -8.08 29.45
C THR A 343 -0.86 -6.94 28.79
N TYR A 344 -0.45 -7.16 27.53
CA TYR A 344 0.10 -6.12 26.68
C TYR A 344 -0.49 -6.20 25.27
N THR A 345 -0.49 -5.11 24.55
CA THR A 345 -0.83 -5.10 23.12
C THR A 345 0.36 -5.58 22.31
N ASN A 346 0.15 -6.66 21.56
CA ASN A 346 1.18 -7.24 20.70
C ASN A 346 1.39 -6.33 19.47
N HIS A 347 2.62 -5.88 19.24
CA HIS A 347 2.98 -4.98 18.14
C HIS A 347 3.58 -5.71 16.93
N TRP A 348 3.48 -7.02 16.86
CA TRP A 348 3.88 -7.75 15.66
C TRP A 348 3.03 -7.39 14.43
N ALA A 349 1.78 -6.98 14.64
CA ALA A 349 0.83 -6.59 13.59
C ALA A 349 0.74 -7.63 12.46
N THR A 350 0.59 -8.89 12.86
CA THR A 350 0.55 -10.04 11.96
C THR A 350 -0.87 -10.48 11.62
N SER A 351 -0.98 -11.56 10.83
CA SER A 351 -2.27 -12.18 10.53
C SER A 351 -3.00 -12.61 11.81
N PRO A 352 -4.30 -12.32 11.96
CA PRO A 352 -5.11 -12.78 13.08
C PRO A 352 -5.13 -14.31 13.26
N ARG A 353 -4.79 -15.07 12.21
CA ARG A 353 -4.69 -16.54 12.30
C ARG A 353 -3.69 -17.04 13.34
N HIS A 354 -2.70 -16.22 13.69
CA HIS A 354 -1.75 -16.54 14.76
C HIS A 354 -2.34 -16.39 16.15
N TYR A 355 -3.49 -15.72 16.28
CA TYR A 355 -4.09 -15.30 17.55
C TYR A 355 -5.62 -15.38 17.52
N ILE A 356 -6.19 -16.45 16.95
CA ILE A 356 -7.65 -16.62 16.81
C ILE A 356 -8.37 -16.49 18.15
N LYS A 357 -7.78 -17.04 19.24
CA LYS A 357 -8.36 -16.96 20.58
C LYS A 357 -8.45 -15.54 21.09
N GLU A 358 -7.36 -14.79 20.95
CA GLU A 358 -7.19 -13.44 21.47
C GLU A 358 -7.84 -12.39 20.57
N THR A 359 -8.27 -12.76 19.37
CA THR A 359 -8.91 -11.87 18.39
C THR A 359 -10.34 -12.32 18.09
N CYS A 360 -10.53 -13.30 17.23
CA CYS A 360 -11.85 -13.70 16.73
C CYS A 360 -12.78 -14.19 17.85
N LEU A 361 -12.27 -15.06 18.74
CA LEU A 361 -13.09 -15.71 19.77
C LEU A 361 -13.44 -14.79 20.93
N THR A 362 -12.90 -13.59 21.01
CA THR A 362 -13.34 -12.58 21.98
C THR A 362 -14.75 -12.06 21.68
N CYS A 363 -15.17 -12.10 20.43
CA CYS A 363 -16.51 -11.72 19.98
C CYS A 363 -17.33 -12.92 19.50
N HIS A 364 -16.70 -13.87 18.78
CA HIS A 364 -17.33 -15.08 18.25
C HIS A 364 -17.22 -16.23 19.28
N THR A 365 -17.81 -16.04 20.46
CA THR A 365 -17.68 -16.95 21.60
C THR A 365 -18.35 -18.31 21.39
N ASP A 366 -19.23 -18.42 20.42
CA ASP A 366 -19.92 -19.65 20.01
C ASP A 366 -19.11 -20.53 19.02
N LYS A 367 -17.92 -20.07 18.62
CA LYS A 367 -17.08 -20.76 17.64
C LYS A 367 -15.81 -21.33 18.28
N THR A 368 -15.22 -22.28 17.60
CA THR A 368 -13.90 -22.84 17.90
C THR A 368 -12.87 -22.24 16.93
N GLU A 369 -11.58 -22.33 17.26
CA GLU A 369 -10.49 -21.93 16.36
C GLU A 369 -10.58 -22.65 14.99
N LYS A 370 -10.91 -23.94 15.01
CA LYS A 370 -11.08 -24.74 13.79
C LYS A 370 -12.21 -24.18 12.90
N GLN A 371 -13.34 -23.82 13.49
CA GLN A 371 -14.47 -23.24 12.76
C GLN A 371 -14.14 -21.86 12.22
N MET A 372 -13.42 -21.01 12.99
CA MET A 372 -12.99 -19.71 12.49
C MET A 372 -12.01 -19.84 11.34
N ASN A 373 -11.00 -20.71 11.43
CA ASN A 373 -10.09 -20.95 10.32
C ASN A 373 -10.82 -21.45 9.08
N ALA A 374 -11.76 -22.37 9.22
CA ALA A 374 -12.56 -22.86 8.10
C ALA A 374 -13.42 -21.77 7.46
N ALA A 375 -14.01 -20.86 8.26
CA ALA A 375 -14.75 -19.71 7.75
C ALA A 375 -13.85 -18.74 6.98
N ILE A 376 -12.65 -18.47 7.50
CA ILE A 376 -11.65 -17.65 6.83
C ILE A 376 -11.23 -18.28 5.48
N ASP A 377 -10.99 -19.58 5.44
CA ASP A 377 -10.63 -20.30 4.22
C ASP A 377 -11.75 -20.28 3.19
N ALA A 378 -13.00 -20.45 3.63
CA ALA A 378 -14.17 -20.40 2.75
C ALA A 378 -14.34 -19.01 2.12
N MET A 379 -14.19 -17.95 2.91
CA MET A 379 -14.25 -16.57 2.41
C MET A 379 -13.13 -16.28 1.41
N HIS A 380 -11.91 -16.73 1.71
CA HIS A 380 -10.77 -16.58 0.80
C HIS A 380 -11.00 -17.32 -0.51
N GLY A 381 -11.50 -18.57 -0.45
CA GLY A 381 -11.82 -19.35 -1.64
C GLY A 381 -12.90 -18.71 -2.51
N TYR A 382 -13.96 -18.21 -1.90
CA TYR A 382 -15.03 -17.50 -2.61
C TYR A 382 -14.51 -16.23 -3.30
N TYR A 383 -13.77 -15.40 -2.57
CA TYR A 383 -13.15 -14.20 -3.13
C TYR A 383 -12.20 -14.53 -4.29
N THR A 384 -11.34 -15.53 -4.12
CA THR A 384 -10.41 -15.95 -5.16
C THR A 384 -11.15 -16.40 -6.41
N GLY A 385 -12.27 -17.11 -6.26
CA GLY A 385 -13.14 -17.50 -7.37
C GLY A 385 -13.68 -16.29 -8.14
N LYS A 386 -14.17 -15.27 -7.44
CA LYS A 386 -14.65 -14.03 -8.06
C LYS A 386 -13.53 -13.23 -8.75
N LEU A 387 -12.36 -13.20 -8.14
CA LEU A 387 -11.20 -12.57 -8.75
C LEU A 387 -10.80 -13.27 -10.06
N ARG A 388 -10.76 -14.59 -10.07
CA ARG A 388 -10.44 -15.38 -11.27
C ARG A 388 -11.49 -15.24 -12.37
N GLU A 389 -12.77 -15.10 -12.02
CA GLU A 389 -13.83 -14.79 -12.98
C GLU A 389 -13.57 -13.43 -13.67
N ALA A 390 -13.30 -12.39 -12.89
CA ALA A 390 -12.99 -11.06 -13.42
C ALA A 390 -11.74 -11.08 -14.33
N GLU A 391 -10.68 -11.75 -13.90
CA GLU A 391 -9.43 -11.88 -14.66
C GLU A 391 -9.62 -12.66 -15.97
N SER A 392 -10.45 -13.70 -15.98
CA SER A 392 -10.78 -14.44 -17.21
C SER A 392 -11.50 -13.53 -18.20
N ARG A 393 -12.45 -12.69 -17.75
CA ARG A 393 -13.11 -11.72 -18.62
C ARG A 393 -12.17 -10.65 -19.16
N MET A 394 -11.25 -10.17 -18.32
CA MET A 394 -10.20 -9.25 -18.78
C MET A 394 -9.30 -9.89 -19.82
N ASN A 395 -8.94 -11.16 -19.66
CA ASN A 395 -8.14 -11.86 -20.66
C ASN A 395 -8.86 -12.00 -21.99
N ASP A 396 -10.16 -12.30 -21.99
CA ASP A 396 -10.99 -12.31 -23.21
C ASP A 396 -11.00 -10.92 -23.88
N MET A 397 -11.06 -9.86 -23.09
CA MET A 397 -10.97 -8.48 -23.57
C MET A 397 -9.61 -8.20 -24.22
N PHE A 398 -8.50 -8.63 -23.62
CA PHE A 398 -7.17 -8.47 -24.20
C PHE A 398 -7.03 -9.20 -25.54
N ASN A 399 -7.54 -10.43 -25.63
CA ASN A 399 -7.59 -11.19 -26.88
C ASN A 399 -8.42 -10.47 -27.95
N ALA A 400 -9.53 -9.85 -27.56
CA ALA A 400 -10.36 -9.09 -28.49
C ALA A 400 -9.63 -7.82 -28.97
N PHE A 401 -8.88 -7.12 -28.11
CA PHE A 401 -8.04 -5.99 -28.49
C PHE A 401 -6.95 -6.39 -29.49
N GLU A 402 -6.21 -7.46 -29.22
CA GLU A 402 -5.17 -7.95 -30.13
C GLU A 402 -5.72 -8.17 -31.53
N LEU A 403 -6.84 -8.88 -31.63
CA LEU A 403 -7.49 -9.13 -32.91
C LEU A 403 -8.05 -7.87 -33.58
N ALA A 404 -8.65 -6.95 -32.81
CA ALA A 404 -9.21 -5.73 -33.33
C ALA A 404 -8.11 -4.79 -33.91
N ILE A 405 -7.00 -4.68 -33.21
CA ILE A 405 -5.83 -3.90 -33.65
C ILE A 405 -5.24 -4.50 -34.92
N ALA A 406 -5.01 -5.82 -34.94
CA ALA A 406 -4.47 -6.52 -36.12
C ALA A 406 -5.37 -6.39 -37.36
N MET A 407 -6.67 -6.22 -37.17
CA MET A 407 -7.65 -6.05 -38.26
C MET A 407 -7.94 -4.60 -38.61
N ASN A 408 -7.24 -3.63 -38.02
CA ASN A 408 -7.40 -2.20 -38.23
C ASN A 408 -8.86 -1.74 -37.95
N VAL A 409 -9.44 -2.17 -36.85
CA VAL A 409 -10.71 -1.65 -36.36
C VAL A 409 -10.57 -0.13 -36.13
N PRO A 410 -11.57 0.69 -36.51
CA PRO A 410 -11.49 2.15 -36.38
C PRO A 410 -11.14 2.61 -34.96
N GLU A 411 -10.30 3.63 -34.87
CA GLU A 411 -9.78 4.16 -33.60
C GLU A 411 -10.88 4.60 -32.63
N GLU A 412 -11.99 5.10 -33.15
CA GLU A 412 -13.18 5.46 -32.36
C GLU A 412 -13.66 4.27 -31.50
N LYS A 413 -13.76 3.08 -32.10
CA LYS A 413 -14.19 1.85 -31.40
C LYS A 413 -13.15 1.37 -30.41
N LEU A 414 -11.85 1.50 -30.76
CA LEU A 414 -10.76 1.20 -29.86
C LEU A 414 -10.76 2.15 -28.64
N ALA A 415 -11.02 3.44 -28.86
CA ALA A 415 -11.09 4.43 -27.78
C ALA A 415 -12.24 4.17 -26.81
N GLU A 416 -13.43 3.77 -27.33
CA GLU A 416 -14.56 3.37 -26.51
C GLU A 416 -14.24 2.11 -25.67
N ALA A 417 -13.61 1.11 -26.29
CA ALA A 417 -13.17 -0.10 -25.59
C ALA A 417 -12.11 0.18 -24.51
N ARG A 418 -11.20 1.15 -24.73
CA ARG A 418 -10.20 1.57 -23.74
C ARG A 418 -10.81 2.19 -22.49
N LYS A 419 -11.91 2.94 -22.62
CA LYS A 419 -12.66 3.44 -21.46
C LYS A 419 -13.22 2.30 -20.61
N LEU A 420 -13.80 1.29 -21.28
CA LEU A 420 -14.30 0.09 -20.60
C LEU A 420 -13.18 -0.71 -19.95
N HIS A 421 -12.00 -0.78 -20.60
CA HIS A 421 -10.82 -1.39 -20.01
C HIS A 421 -10.37 -0.62 -18.75
N ALA A 422 -10.34 0.70 -18.76
CA ALA A 422 -9.97 1.48 -17.59
C ALA A 422 -10.91 1.21 -16.41
N THR A 423 -12.22 1.14 -16.65
CA THR A 423 -13.20 0.74 -15.64
C THR A 423 -12.98 -0.69 -15.14
N ALA A 424 -12.75 -1.65 -16.06
CA ALA A 424 -12.47 -3.02 -15.66
C ALA A 424 -11.19 -3.12 -14.82
N HIS A 425 -10.14 -2.45 -15.27
CA HIS A 425 -8.83 -2.46 -14.63
C HIS A 425 -8.88 -1.94 -13.20
N ILE A 426 -9.42 -0.75 -12.96
CA ILE A 426 -9.43 -0.13 -11.63
C ILE A 426 -10.27 -0.95 -10.64
N ASN A 427 -11.38 -1.55 -11.10
CA ASN A 427 -12.25 -2.41 -10.30
C ASN A 427 -11.64 -3.80 -10.04
N TRP A 428 -10.71 -4.25 -10.82
CA TRP A 428 -9.90 -5.46 -10.58
C TRP A 428 -8.71 -5.13 -9.68
N GLU A 429 -7.95 -4.09 -10.01
CA GLU A 429 -6.69 -3.81 -9.33
C GLU A 429 -6.89 -3.38 -7.89
N TYR A 430 -7.95 -2.65 -7.58
CA TYR A 430 -8.29 -2.30 -6.21
C TYR A 430 -8.26 -3.55 -5.29
N TRP A 431 -8.79 -4.66 -5.77
CA TRP A 431 -8.91 -5.90 -5.00
C TRP A 431 -7.68 -6.79 -5.09
N THR A 432 -6.85 -6.66 -6.08
CA THR A 432 -5.54 -7.32 -6.12
C THR A 432 -4.49 -6.58 -5.31
N ALA A 433 -4.65 -5.29 -5.14
CA ALA A 433 -3.73 -4.43 -4.40
C ALA A 433 -3.98 -4.48 -2.89
N VAL A 434 -5.23 -4.55 -2.45
CA VAL A 434 -5.63 -4.55 -1.04
C VAL A 434 -5.24 -5.86 -0.35
N ASN A 435 -4.67 -5.77 0.86
CA ASN A 435 -4.34 -6.93 1.67
C ASN A 435 -5.58 -7.38 2.46
N GLY A 436 -5.88 -8.67 2.45
CA GLY A 436 -7.04 -9.20 3.17
C GLY A 436 -8.40 -8.74 2.64
N ALA A 437 -8.48 -8.32 1.37
CA ALA A 437 -9.69 -7.86 0.69
C ALA A 437 -10.91 -8.74 0.95
N TRP A 438 -10.69 -10.03 0.89
CA TRP A 438 -11.67 -11.08 1.07
C TRP A 438 -12.25 -11.14 2.50
N PHE A 439 -11.62 -10.49 3.47
CA PHE A 439 -12.07 -10.46 4.86
C PHE A 439 -12.48 -9.06 5.31
N HIS A 440 -11.76 -8.01 4.87
CA HIS A 440 -12.02 -6.64 5.29
C HIS A 440 -13.41 -6.17 4.82
N ASN A 441 -13.78 -6.39 3.55
CA ASN A 441 -15.09 -6.04 3.02
C ASN A 441 -15.48 -6.92 1.82
N PRO A 442 -15.86 -8.18 2.06
CA PRO A 442 -16.17 -9.12 0.98
C PRO A 442 -17.35 -8.68 0.11
N ASP A 443 -18.34 -8.01 0.69
CA ASP A 443 -19.53 -7.55 -0.04
C ASP A 443 -19.16 -6.48 -1.08
N MET A 444 -18.28 -5.54 -0.72
CA MET A 444 -17.76 -4.53 -1.63
C MET A 444 -16.87 -5.17 -2.72
N ALA A 445 -16.03 -6.15 -2.34
CA ALA A 445 -15.18 -6.87 -3.27
C ALA A 445 -15.98 -7.54 -4.39
N VAL A 446 -17.04 -8.26 -4.01
CA VAL A 446 -17.89 -8.96 -4.98
C VAL A 446 -18.57 -7.97 -5.95
N ARG A 447 -19.11 -6.86 -5.46
CA ARG A 447 -19.74 -5.84 -6.32
C ARG A 447 -18.73 -5.24 -7.31
N SER A 448 -17.55 -4.86 -6.83
CA SER A 448 -16.52 -4.25 -7.65
C SER A 448 -15.95 -5.23 -8.69
N LEU A 449 -15.67 -6.47 -8.32
CA LEU A 449 -15.21 -7.51 -9.25
C LEU A 449 -16.26 -7.87 -10.29
N SER A 450 -17.55 -7.84 -9.93
CA SER A 450 -18.64 -8.00 -10.90
C SER A 450 -18.67 -6.83 -11.89
N LYS A 451 -18.48 -5.58 -11.43
CA LYS A 451 -18.36 -4.40 -12.31
C LYS A 451 -17.17 -4.52 -13.27
N CYS A 452 -16.04 -5.07 -12.78
CA CYS A 452 -14.89 -5.39 -13.63
C CYS A 452 -15.26 -6.39 -14.73
N ALA A 453 -15.87 -7.51 -14.37
CA ALA A 453 -16.25 -8.56 -15.32
C ALA A 453 -17.22 -8.05 -16.39
N ASP A 454 -18.20 -7.24 -15.97
CA ASP A 454 -19.20 -6.64 -16.88
C ASP A 454 -18.55 -5.65 -17.85
N ALA A 455 -17.67 -4.79 -17.38
CA ALA A 455 -16.96 -3.82 -18.22
C ALA A 455 -16.05 -4.53 -19.24
N ALA A 456 -15.33 -5.54 -18.81
CA ALA A 456 -14.48 -6.35 -19.70
C ALA A 456 -15.31 -7.10 -20.75
N LEU A 457 -16.47 -7.64 -20.37
CA LEU A 457 -17.37 -8.31 -21.31
C LEU A 457 -17.96 -7.32 -22.34
N LYS A 458 -18.36 -6.13 -21.90
CA LYS A 458 -18.85 -5.07 -22.79
C LYS A 458 -17.78 -4.66 -23.81
N ALA A 459 -16.53 -4.46 -23.38
CA ALA A 459 -15.43 -4.14 -24.26
C ALA A 459 -15.17 -5.27 -25.28
N THR A 460 -15.19 -6.52 -24.82
CA THR A 460 -15.04 -7.70 -25.68
C THR A 460 -16.10 -7.74 -26.77
N ASN A 461 -17.36 -7.53 -26.41
CA ASN A 461 -18.48 -7.58 -27.36
C ASN A 461 -18.42 -6.42 -28.36
N LEU A 462 -18.06 -5.21 -27.90
CA LEU A 462 -17.86 -4.04 -28.76
C LEU A 462 -16.79 -4.32 -29.83
N LEU A 463 -15.64 -4.83 -29.41
CA LEU A 463 -14.51 -5.13 -30.32
C LEU A 463 -14.85 -6.25 -31.30
N ARG A 464 -15.57 -7.29 -30.85
CA ARG A 464 -16.03 -8.38 -31.71
C ARG A 464 -17.04 -7.91 -32.75
N ALA A 465 -17.97 -7.01 -32.39
CA ALA A 465 -18.91 -6.40 -33.33
C ALA A 465 -18.18 -5.53 -34.36
N ALA A 466 -17.31 -4.62 -33.93
CA ALA A 466 -16.52 -3.78 -34.82
C ALA A 466 -15.67 -4.59 -35.80
N LYS A 467 -15.09 -5.71 -35.35
CA LYS A 467 -14.36 -6.65 -36.21
C LYS A 467 -15.24 -7.25 -37.32
N LYS A 468 -16.49 -7.63 -37.00
CA LYS A 468 -17.43 -8.14 -38.01
C LYS A 468 -17.75 -7.08 -39.07
N GLU A 469 -17.96 -5.84 -38.67
CA GLU A 469 -18.21 -4.70 -39.58
C GLU A 469 -17.04 -4.48 -40.56
N VAL A 470 -15.79 -4.58 -40.08
CA VAL A 470 -14.59 -4.47 -40.93
C VAL A 470 -14.52 -5.61 -41.95
N ASN A 471 -14.85 -6.83 -41.55
CA ASN A 471 -14.84 -7.99 -42.45
C ASN A 471 -15.93 -7.93 -43.52
N GLN A 472 -17.09 -7.33 -43.22
CA GLN A 472 -18.18 -7.20 -44.21
C GLN A 472 -17.94 -6.12 -45.26
N LYS A 473 -16.99 -5.19 -44.99
CA LYS A 473 -16.57 -4.12 -45.93
C LYS A 473 -15.42 -4.52 -46.85
N LYS A 474 -14.80 -5.65 -46.60
CA LYS A 474 -13.79 -6.29 -47.46
C LYS A 474 -14.42 -7.29 -48.43
#